data_a728003b943559bf68088c2c89764071
#
_entry.id   a728003b943559bf68088c2c89764071
#
_cell.length_a   1.000
_cell.length_b   1.000
_cell.length_c   1.000
_cell.angle_alpha   90.00
_cell.angle_beta   90.00
_cell.angle_gamma   90.00
#
_symmetry.space_group_name_H-M   'P 1'
#
loop_
_entity.id
_entity.type
_entity.pdbx_description
1 polymer ?
#
loop_
_entity_poly.entity_id
_entity_poly.type
_entity_poly.pdbx_seq_one_letter_code
_entity_poly.pdbx_strand_id
1 'polypeptide(L)'
;MLQPAEIQQRFSQIQQTINQAEEVTRNDQGAPDDIRDRIQKIAHEMPAAERVMRSNDQTRIIECIDRLEEMGDDAKRMVRSSQPSPQVASVVTRVHDVLSDLKHQLH
;
A
#
# COMPACT_ATOMS: atom_id res chain seq x y z
N MET A 1 19.09 -8.04 -5.93
CA MET A 1 18.21 -6.92 -6.17
C MET A 1 17.29 -7.19 -7.35
N LEU A 2 16.06 -6.71 -7.30
CA LEU A 2 15.10 -6.93 -8.38
C LEU A 2 15.48 -6.16 -9.64
N GLN A 3 15.20 -6.77 -10.78
CA GLN A 3 15.33 -6.10 -12.08
C GLN A 3 14.21 -5.07 -12.25
N PRO A 4 14.42 -4.03 -13.07
CA PRO A 4 13.38 -3.01 -13.28
C PRO A 4 12.02 -3.57 -13.70
N ALA A 5 11.99 -4.58 -14.58
CA ALA A 5 10.74 -5.20 -15.01
C ALA A 5 10.03 -5.90 -13.85
N GLU A 6 10.79 -6.54 -12.95
CA GLU A 6 10.23 -7.20 -11.78
C GLU A 6 9.66 -6.19 -10.79
N ILE A 7 10.35 -5.07 -10.59
CA ILE A 7 9.86 -3.99 -9.74
C ILE A 7 8.53 -3.48 -10.26
N GLN A 8 8.43 -3.23 -11.56
CA GLN A 8 7.19 -2.73 -12.16
C GLN A 8 6.06 -3.73 -12.05
N GLN A 9 6.35 -5.01 -12.24
CA GLN A 9 5.35 -6.07 -12.10
C GLN A 9 4.82 -6.16 -10.68
N ARG A 10 5.71 -6.12 -9.69
CA ARG A 10 5.31 -6.16 -8.29
C ARG A 10 4.56 -4.92 -7.89
N PHE A 11 4.97 -3.76 -8.40
CA PHE A 11 4.27 -2.53 -8.13
C PHE A 11 2.85 -2.54 -8.72
N SER A 12 2.66 -3.17 -9.88
CA SER A 12 1.34 -3.34 -10.46
C SER A 12 0.42 -4.15 -9.54
N GLN A 13 0.94 -5.18 -8.89
CA GLN A 13 0.18 -5.95 -7.90
C GLN A 13 -0.18 -5.10 -6.68
N ILE A 14 0.74 -4.24 -6.26
CA ILE A 14 0.49 -3.29 -5.16
C ILE A 14 -0.66 -2.36 -5.54
N GLN A 15 -0.64 -1.81 -6.76
CA GLN A 15 -1.70 -0.92 -7.23
C GLN A 15 -3.06 -1.62 -7.22
N GLN A 16 -3.13 -2.86 -7.68
CA GLN A 16 -4.36 -3.62 -7.67
C GLN A 16 -4.88 -3.84 -6.26
N THR A 17 -3.97 -4.19 -5.34
CA THR A 17 -4.33 -4.41 -3.94
C THR A 17 -4.85 -3.12 -3.28
N ILE A 18 -4.20 -2.00 -3.56
CA ILE A 18 -4.61 -0.71 -3.01
C ILE A 18 -5.95 -0.27 -3.59
N ASN A 19 -6.18 -0.47 -4.89
CA ASN A 19 -7.46 -0.16 -5.51
C ASN A 19 -8.58 -0.99 -4.89
N GLN A 20 -8.34 -2.27 -4.62
CA GLN A 20 -9.30 -3.14 -3.97
C GLN A 20 -9.59 -2.67 -2.54
N ALA A 21 -8.54 -2.29 -1.80
CA ALA A 21 -8.71 -1.79 -0.44
C ALA A 21 -9.50 -0.49 -0.42
N GLU A 22 -9.25 0.41 -1.38
CA GLU A 22 -10.01 1.65 -1.49
C GLU A 22 -11.48 1.38 -1.74
N GLU A 23 -11.79 0.45 -2.65
CA GLU A 23 -13.17 0.08 -2.95
C GLU A 23 -13.86 -0.52 -1.73
N VAL A 24 -13.21 -1.47 -1.04
CA VAL A 24 -13.79 -2.12 0.13
C VAL A 24 -14.05 -1.11 1.25
N THR A 25 -13.08 -0.22 1.55
CA THR A 25 -13.27 0.75 2.63
C THR A 25 -14.29 1.81 2.27
N ARG A 26 -14.43 2.16 1.00
CA ARG A 26 -15.43 3.13 0.55
C ARG A 26 -16.84 2.54 0.64
N ASN A 27 -17.01 1.26 0.31
CA ASN A 27 -18.33 0.63 0.26
C ASN A 27 -18.78 0.08 1.61
N ASP A 28 -17.87 -0.09 2.57
CA ASP A 28 -18.21 -0.57 3.90
C ASP A 28 -18.57 0.62 4.79
N GLN A 29 -19.86 0.80 5.06
CA GLN A 29 -20.35 1.92 5.86
C GLN A 29 -19.85 1.90 7.29
N GLY A 30 -19.44 0.72 7.78
CA GLY A 30 -18.88 0.57 9.11
C GLY A 30 -17.36 0.78 9.16
N ALA A 31 -16.71 1.08 8.02
CA ALA A 31 -15.27 1.29 8.01
C ALA A 31 -14.92 2.57 8.78
N PRO A 32 -13.96 2.50 9.74
CA PRO A 32 -13.55 3.70 10.47
C PRO A 32 -12.98 4.76 9.52
N ASP A 33 -13.30 6.02 9.81
CA ASP A 33 -12.89 7.14 8.96
C ASP A 33 -11.37 7.26 8.87
N ASP A 34 -10.65 7.00 9.95
CA ASP A 34 -9.18 7.09 9.97
C ASP A 34 -8.55 6.05 9.03
N ILE A 35 -9.08 4.83 9.00
CA ILE A 35 -8.61 3.80 8.09
C ILE A 35 -8.94 4.18 6.66
N ARG A 36 -10.17 4.65 6.40
CA ARG A 36 -10.58 5.07 5.07
C ARG A 36 -9.67 6.18 4.54
N ASP A 37 -9.40 7.18 5.38
CA ASP A 37 -8.54 8.30 5.01
C ASP A 37 -7.11 7.85 4.71
N ARG A 38 -6.58 6.93 5.51
CA ARG A 38 -5.22 6.42 5.29
C ARG A 38 -5.11 5.65 3.99
N ILE A 39 -6.08 4.80 3.69
CA ILE A 39 -6.11 4.05 2.44
C ILE A 39 -6.22 5.01 1.25
N GLN A 40 -7.05 6.05 1.36
CA GLN A 40 -7.17 7.06 0.30
C GLN A 40 -5.85 7.80 0.07
N LYS A 41 -5.13 8.13 1.13
CA LYS A 41 -3.83 8.79 1.00
C LYS A 41 -2.82 7.90 0.27
N ILE A 42 -2.80 6.61 0.59
CA ILE A 42 -1.94 5.66 -0.10
C ILE A 42 -2.33 5.61 -1.59
N ALA A 43 -3.61 5.53 -1.89
CA ALA A 43 -4.10 5.49 -3.27
C ALA A 43 -3.71 6.75 -4.05
N HIS A 44 -3.76 7.92 -3.41
CA HIS A 44 -3.35 9.19 -4.03
C HIS A 44 -1.86 9.24 -4.37
N GLU A 45 -1.04 8.49 -3.67
CA GLU A 45 0.39 8.43 -3.94
C GLU A 45 0.74 7.56 -5.16
N MET A 46 -0.19 6.73 -5.62
CA MET A 46 0.12 5.71 -6.64
C MET A 46 0.62 6.29 -7.96
N PRO A 47 0.02 7.35 -8.54
CA PRO A 47 0.53 7.87 -9.82
C PRO A 47 1.97 8.38 -9.72
N ALA A 48 2.31 9.09 -8.65
CA ALA A 48 3.67 9.58 -8.45
C ALA A 48 4.64 8.42 -8.18
N ALA A 49 4.21 7.44 -7.41
CA ALA A 49 5.01 6.26 -7.11
C ALA A 49 5.30 5.45 -8.39
N GLU A 50 4.32 5.33 -9.28
CA GLU A 50 4.52 4.64 -10.55
C GLU A 50 5.63 5.30 -11.37
N ARG A 51 5.65 6.63 -11.43
CA ARG A 51 6.71 7.36 -12.11
C ARG A 51 8.08 7.08 -11.50
N VAL A 52 8.15 7.01 -10.17
CA VAL A 52 9.39 6.67 -9.47
C VAL A 52 9.85 5.26 -9.83
N MET A 53 8.91 4.30 -9.88
CA MET A 53 9.27 2.90 -10.24
C MET A 53 9.86 2.80 -11.65
N ARG A 54 9.47 3.70 -12.55
CA ARG A 54 9.97 3.73 -13.94
C ARG A 54 11.26 4.52 -14.10
N SER A 55 11.72 5.22 -13.07
CA SER A 55 12.86 6.12 -13.17
C SER A 55 14.21 5.41 -13.23
N ASN A 56 14.27 4.12 -12.90
CA ASN A 56 15.51 3.35 -12.76
C ASN A 56 16.47 3.92 -11.69
N ASP A 57 15.99 4.81 -10.84
CA ASP A 57 16.77 5.37 -9.74
C ASP A 57 16.48 4.55 -8.48
N GLN A 58 17.40 3.66 -8.15
CA GLN A 58 17.20 2.70 -7.06
C GLN A 58 17.00 3.39 -5.71
N THR A 59 17.75 4.45 -5.45
CA THR A 59 17.61 5.18 -4.19
C THR A 59 16.20 5.75 -4.04
N ARG A 60 15.69 6.38 -5.10
CA ARG A 60 14.34 6.94 -5.07
C ARG A 60 13.27 5.85 -4.95
N ILE A 61 13.48 4.73 -5.63
CA ILE A 61 12.54 3.59 -5.56
C ILE A 61 12.47 3.08 -4.12
N ILE A 62 13.61 2.85 -3.49
CA ILE A 62 13.66 2.34 -2.11
C ILE A 62 13.00 3.34 -1.16
N GLU A 63 13.32 4.62 -1.27
CA GLU A 63 12.71 5.65 -0.41
C GLU A 63 11.19 5.71 -0.59
N CYS A 64 10.72 5.59 -1.82
CA CYS A 64 9.30 5.61 -2.14
C CYS A 64 8.57 4.43 -1.50
N ILE A 65 9.12 3.23 -1.66
CA ILE A 65 8.50 2.01 -1.10
C ILE A 65 8.57 2.02 0.42
N ASP A 66 9.68 2.50 1.00
CA ASP A 66 9.79 2.62 2.46
C ASP A 66 8.70 3.54 3.02
N ARG A 67 8.44 4.67 2.35
CA ARG A 67 7.39 5.60 2.77
C ARG A 67 5.99 4.99 2.64
N LEU A 68 5.73 4.31 1.52
CA LEU A 68 4.42 3.66 1.32
C LEU A 68 4.21 2.54 2.34
N GLU A 69 5.24 1.76 2.63
CA GLU A 69 5.16 0.68 3.62
C GLU A 69 4.88 1.26 5.00
N GLU A 70 5.50 2.39 5.35
CA GLU A 70 5.22 3.06 6.62
C GLU A 70 3.76 3.49 6.71
N MET A 71 3.19 4.03 5.63
CA MET A 71 1.77 4.38 5.59
C MET A 71 0.89 3.14 5.75
N GLY A 72 1.25 2.02 5.13
CA GLY A 72 0.55 0.75 5.27
C GLY A 72 0.63 0.20 6.70
N ASP A 73 1.78 0.37 7.34
CA ASP A 73 1.99 -0.03 8.72
C ASP A 73 1.10 0.78 9.67
N ASP A 74 0.97 2.09 9.42
CA ASP A 74 0.05 2.94 10.19
C ASP A 74 -1.38 2.46 10.05
N ALA A 75 -1.82 2.13 8.83
CA ALA A 75 -3.18 1.63 8.60
C ALA A 75 -3.40 0.31 9.35
N LYS A 76 -2.41 -0.57 9.34
CA LYS A 76 -2.50 -1.85 10.05
C LYS A 76 -2.63 -1.64 11.58
N ARG A 77 -1.91 -0.67 12.13
CA ARG A 77 -2.04 -0.32 13.55
C ARG A 77 -3.44 0.20 13.87
N MET A 78 -4.05 0.96 12.96
CA MET A 78 -5.41 1.44 13.15
C MET A 78 -6.43 0.31 13.19
N VAL A 79 -6.19 -0.79 12.46
CA VAL A 79 -7.04 -1.97 12.53
C VAL A 79 -7.09 -2.51 13.96
N ARG A 80 -5.95 -2.54 14.64
CA ARG A 80 -5.90 -3.07 16.03
C ARG A 80 -6.67 -2.19 16.99
N SER A 81 -6.62 -0.86 16.81
CA SER A 81 -7.28 0.06 17.74
C SER A 81 -8.76 0.29 17.42
N SER A 82 -9.14 0.24 16.15
CA SER A 82 -10.50 0.55 15.69
C SER A 82 -11.39 -0.67 15.57
N GLN A 83 -10.81 -1.86 15.46
CA GLN A 83 -11.51 -3.14 15.31
C GLN A 83 -12.59 -3.09 14.20
N PRO A 84 -12.19 -2.81 12.95
CA PRO A 84 -13.14 -2.75 11.84
C PRO A 84 -13.68 -4.15 11.51
N SER A 85 -14.59 -4.21 10.51
CA SER A 85 -15.08 -5.48 10.01
C SER A 85 -13.93 -6.38 9.56
N PRO A 86 -14.11 -7.72 9.58
CA PRO A 86 -13.07 -8.64 9.08
C PRO A 86 -12.66 -8.33 7.64
N GLN A 87 -13.59 -7.88 6.80
CA GLN A 87 -13.31 -7.55 5.42
C GLN A 87 -12.35 -6.35 5.31
N VAL A 88 -12.60 -5.30 6.06
CA VAL A 88 -11.71 -4.12 6.11
C VAL A 88 -10.36 -4.51 6.68
N ALA A 89 -10.33 -5.25 7.78
CA ALA A 89 -9.09 -5.70 8.39
C ALA A 89 -8.25 -6.52 7.41
N SER A 90 -8.89 -7.41 6.64
CA SER A 90 -8.23 -8.27 5.69
C SER A 90 -7.57 -7.46 4.56
N VAL A 91 -8.27 -6.49 3.96
CA VAL A 91 -7.69 -5.72 2.85
C VAL A 91 -6.57 -4.80 3.33
N VAL A 92 -6.69 -4.23 4.53
CA VAL A 92 -5.63 -3.39 5.11
C VAL A 92 -4.37 -4.22 5.36
N THR A 93 -4.52 -5.41 5.92
CA THR A 93 -3.40 -6.32 6.14
C THR A 93 -2.73 -6.69 4.83
N ARG A 94 -3.53 -6.93 3.79
CA ARG A 94 -2.98 -7.27 2.47
C ARG A 94 -2.19 -6.12 1.88
N VAL A 95 -2.67 -4.87 2.01
CA VAL A 95 -1.93 -3.69 1.58
C VAL A 95 -0.57 -3.62 2.27
N HIS A 96 -0.56 -3.80 3.60
CA HIS A 96 0.69 -3.81 4.35
C HIS A 96 1.62 -4.91 3.85
N ASP A 97 1.10 -6.12 3.66
CA ASP A 97 1.93 -7.27 3.32
C ASP A 97 2.58 -7.12 1.94
N VAL A 98 1.84 -6.65 0.92
CA VAL A 98 2.44 -6.48 -0.42
C VAL A 98 3.51 -5.40 -0.42
N LEU A 99 3.33 -4.32 0.34
CA LEU A 99 4.33 -3.27 0.47
C LEU A 99 5.55 -3.76 1.24
N SER A 100 5.34 -4.49 2.33
CA SER A 100 6.42 -5.05 3.13
C SER A 100 7.24 -6.06 2.34
N ASP A 101 6.59 -6.91 1.54
CA ASP A 101 7.29 -7.88 0.70
C ASP A 101 8.20 -7.20 -0.30
N LEU A 102 7.72 -6.17 -0.98
CA LEU A 102 8.55 -5.45 -1.95
C LEU A 102 9.70 -4.73 -1.24
N LYS A 103 9.43 -4.10 -0.09
CA LYS A 103 10.47 -3.44 0.70
C LYS A 103 11.61 -4.42 1.03
N HIS A 104 11.26 -5.62 1.51
CA HIS A 104 12.27 -6.63 1.86
C HIS A 104 13.09 -7.07 0.66
N GLN A 105 12.48 -7.13 -0.52
CA GLN A 105 13.20 -7.54 -1.74
C GLN A 105 14.10 -6.43 -2.29
N LEU A 106 13.83 -5.17 -1.94
CA LEU A 106 14.64 -4.03 -2.35
C LEU A 106 15.81 -3.76 -1.40
N HIS A 107 15.71 -4.26 -0.20
CA HIS A 107 16.76 -4.16 0.82
C HIS A 107 17.50 -5.49 0.94
#